data_a64250769e0cd373116d07d662ce72f1
#
_entry.id   a64250769e0cd373116d07d662ce72f1
#
_cell.length_a   1.000
_cell.length_b   1.000
_cell.length_c   1.000
_cell.angle_alpha   90.00
_cell.angle_beta   90.00
_cell.angle_gamma   90.00
#
_symmetry.space_group_name_H-M   'P 1'
#
loop_
_entity.id
_entity.type
_entity.pdbx_description
1 polymer ?
#
loop_
_entity_poly.entity_id
_entity_poly.type
_entity_poly.pdbx_seq_one_letter_code
_entity_poly.pdbx_strand_id
1 'polypeptide(L)'
;MADRVLMVGAGLSGAVIGRRLAEAGHSVTVMDARDHVAGNCHTRRDPETGVLVHVYGPHIFHTDDAEVWDYVNSFETFLPFKNRVKTTSQGAVYSLPINLHTIN
;
A
#
# COMPACT_ATOMS: atom_id res chain seq x y z
N MET A 1 3.71 3.96 32.55
CA MET A 1 3.57 5.42 32.35
C MET A 1 3.25 5.65 30.89
N ALA A 2 2.30 6.52 30.53
CA ALA A 2 1.99 6.83 29.15
C ALA A 2 3.01 7.87 28.63
N ASP A 3 3.73 7.51 27.58
CA ASP A 3 4.68 8.40 26.93
C ASP A 3 4.03 9.20 25.82
N ARG A 4 4.66 10.31 25.44
CA ARG A 4 4.33 11.06 24.23
C ARG A 4 5.31 10.69 23.15
N VAL A 5 4.82 10.12 22.07
CA VAL A 5 5.64 9.61 20.96
C VAL A 5 5.37 10.44 19.71
N LEU A 6 6.44 10.92 19.09
CA LEU A 6 6.39 11.56 17.78
C LEU A 6 6.86 10.56 16.73
N MET A 7 6.01 10.27 15.76
CA MET A 7 6.32 9.42 14.60
C MET A 7 6.51 10.27 13.35
N VAL A 8 7.61 10.04 12.65
CA VAL A 8 7.88 10.71 11.37
C VAL A 8 7.64 9.73 10.23
N GLY A 9 6.67 10.05 9.39
CA GLY A 9 6.23 9.22 8.27
C GLY A 9 4.87 8.55 8.53
N ALA A 10 3.88 8.87 7.67
CA ALA A 10 2.52 8.33 7.70
C ALA A 10 2.30 7.20 6.66
N GLY A 11 3.35 6.47 6.30
CA GLY A 11 3.28 5.25 5.51
C GLY A 11 2.82 4.05 6.34
N LEU A 12 2.79 2.85 5.75
CA LEU A 12 2.30 1.63 6.43
C LEU A 12 3.08 1.32 7.72
N SER A 13 4.41 1.45 7.70
CA SER A 13 5.22 1.21 8.91
C SER A 13 4.86 2.17 10.05
N GLY A 14 4.72 3.47 9.74
CA GLY A 14 4.28 4.45 10.73
C GLY A 14 2.88 4.19 11.24
N ALA A 15 1.96 3.78 10.38
CA ALA A 15 0.59 3.44 10.77
C ALA A 15 0.54 2.26 11.74
N VAL A 16 1.26 1.16 11.44
CA VAL A 16 1.28 -0.04 12.28
C VAL A 16 1.92 0.25 13.64
N ILE A 17 3.10 0.88 13.66
CA ILE A 17 3.80 1.19 14.91
C ILE A 17 2.99 2.18 15.74
N GLY A 18 2.49 3.24 15.12
CA GLY A 18 1.66 4.25 15.79
C GLY A 18 0.40 3.65 16.41
N ARG A 19 -0.26 2.75 15.68
CA ARG A 19 -1.43 2.02 16.19
C ARG A 19 -1.08 1.17 17.40
N ARG A 20 -0.02 0.37 17.34
CA ARG A 20 0.42 -0.50 18.44
C ARG A 20 0.79 0.30 19.69
N LEU A 21 1.47 1.44 19.51
CA LEU A 21 1.82 2.33 20.63
C LEU A 21 0.58 2.97 21.26
N ALA A 22 -0.39 3.38 20.44
CA ALA A 22 -1.65 3.94 20.93
C ALA A 22 -2.48 2.90 21.70
N GLU A 23 -2.54 1.66 21.21
CA GLU A 23 -3.18 0.53 21.90
C GLU A 23 -2.50 0.19 23.23
N ALA A 24 -1.18 0.40 23.33
CA ALA A 24 -0.42 0.27 24.56
C ALA A 24 -0.61 1.46 25.53
N GLY A 25 -1.41 2.45 25.18
CA GLY A 25 -1.76 3.60 26.03
C GLY A 25 -0.83 4.81 25.90
N HIS A 26 0.04 4.84 24.89
CA HIS A 26 0.86 6.00 24.60
C HIS A 26 0.11 7.06 23.78
N SER A 27 0.48 8.33 23.96
CA SER A 27 -0.02 9.42 23.10
C SER A 27 0.86 9.54 21.87
N VAL A 28 0.31 9.26 20.69
CA VAL A 28 1.06 9.23 19.44
C VAL A 28 0.66 10.39 18.54
N THR A 29 1.66 11.16 18.11
CA THR A 29 1.51 12.16 17.05
C THR A 29 2.27 11.70 15.81
N VAL A 30 1.61 11.70 14.66
CA VAL A 30 2.25 11.33 13.38
C VAL A 30 2.42 12.58 12.54
N MET A 31 3.62 12.77 11.98
CA MET A 31 3.96 13.85 11.05
C MET A 31 4.45 13.25 9.73
N ASP A 32 4.02 13.83 8.62
CA ASP A 32 4.53 13.50 7.29
C ASP A 32 4.82 14.78 6.51
N ALA A 33 5.78 14.72 5.59
CA ALA A 33 6.09 15.82 4.69
C ALA A 33 5.06 15.97 3.55
N ARG A 34 4.29 14.91 3.29
CA ARG A 34 3.21 14.88 2.30
C ARG A 34 1.90 15.29 2.95
N ASP A 35 1.00 15.82 2.15
CA ASP A 35 -0.36 16.23 2.54
C ASP A 35 -1.37 15.07 2.59
N HIS A 36 -0.87 13.84 2.54
CA HIS A 36 -1.67 12.61 2.56
C HIS A 36 -1.01 11.51 3.38
N VAL A 37 -1.80 10.55 3.82
CA VAL A 37 -1.37 9.30 4.49
C VAL A 37 -1.08 8.20 3.47
N ALA A 38 -0.64 7.03 3.98
CA ALA A 38 -0.34 5.80 3.26
C ALA A 38 0.99 5.82 2.48
N GLY A 39 1.76 6.90 2.49
CA GLY A 39 3.05 6.96 1.84
C GLY A 39 2.96 6.61 0.34
N ASN A 40 3.78 5.68 -0.13
CA ASN A 40 3.74 5.25 -1.53
C ASN A 40 2.53 4.36 -1.89
N CYS A 41 1.79 3.85 -0.90
CA CYS A 41 0.53 3.13 -1.14
C CYS A 41 -0.66 4.07 -1.33
N HIS A 42 -0.43 5.39 -1.35
CA HIS A 42 -1.51 6.36 -1.49
C HIS A 42 -2.26 6.20 -2.80
N THR A 43 -3.57 6.12 -2.66
CA THR A 43 -4.53 6.05 -3.78
C THR A 43 -5.48 7.23 -3.64
N ARG A 44 -5.74 7.92 -4.72
CA ARG A 44 -6.75 8.99 -4.77
C ARG A 44 -7.79 8.69 -5.83
N ARG A 45 -8.96 9.27 -5.64
CA ARG A 45 -10.00 9.25 -6.66
C ARG A 45 -9.78 10.43 -7.62
N ASP A 46 -9.71 10.13 -8.90
CA ASP A 46 -9.65 11.15 -9.93
C ASP A 46 -10.95 11.98 -9.91
N PRO A 47 -10.87 13.31 -9.85
CA PRO A 47 -12.05 14.15 -9.68
C PRO A 47 -12.96 14.21 -10.91
N GLU A 48 -12.44 13.95 -12.10
CA GLU A 48 -13.21 14.03 -13.36
C GLU A 48 -13.89 12.69 -13.67
N THR A 49 -13.18 11.59 -13.50
CA THR A 49 -13.64 10.26 -13.90
C THR A 49 -14.17 9.42 -12.75
N GLY A 50 -13.85 9.79 -11.50
CA GLY A 50 -14.17 9.01 -10.32
C GLY A 50 -13.34 7.73 -10.17
N VAL A 51 -12.40 7.47 -11.06
CA VAL A 51 -11.53 6.28 -11.02
C VAL A 51 -10.51 6.38 -9.89
N LEU A 52 -10.25 5.26 -9.21
CA LEU A 52 -9.18 5.16 -8.23
C LEU A 52 -7.83 5.04 -8.94
N VAL A 53 -6.92 5.95 -8.59
CA VAL A 53 -5.57 6.04 -9.17
C VAL A 53 -4.52 5.81 -8.10
N HIS A 54 -3.64 4.85 -8.33
CA HIS A 54 -2.43 4.65 -7.54
C HIS A 54 -1.41 5.74 -7.90
N VAL A 55 -1.20 6.70 -7.00
CA VAL A 55 -0.40 7.91 -7.30
C VAL A 55 1.07 7.58 -7.58
N TYR A 56 1.61 6.59 -6.87
CA TYR A 56 3.02 6.20 -6.93
C TYR A 56 3.23 4.82 -7.59
N GLY A 57 2.26 4.37 -8.37
CA GLY A 57 2.26 3.04 -8.97
C GLY A 57 1.48 2.01 -8.13
N PRO A 58 1.14 0.86 -8.72
CA PRO A 58 0.34 -0.16 -8.05
C PRO A 58 1.15 -0.84 -6.93
N HIS A 59 0.59 -0.83 -5.73
CA HIS A 59 1.09 -1.59 -4.59
C HIS A 59 0.07 -2.66 -4.25
N ILE A 60 0.42 -3.92 -4.49
CA ILE A 60 -0.44 -5.06 -4.21
C ILE A 60 0.11 -5.76 -2.98
N PHE A 61 -0.73 -5.88 -1.97
CA PHE A 61 -0.35 -6.58 -0.75
C PHE A 61 -0.32 -8.08 -1.01
N HIS A 62 0.75 -8.72 -0.57
CA HIS A 62 0.88 -10.18 -0.54
C HIS A 62 1.72 -10.59 0.66
N THR A 63 1.39 -11.70 1.27
CA THR A 63 2.13 -12.32 2.36
C THR A 63 1.78 -13.80 2.43
N ASP A 64 2.69 -14.63 2.87
CA ASP A 64 2.50 -16.02 3.27
C ASP A 64 2.52 -16.18 4.82
N ASP A 65 2.68 -15.09 5.55
CA ASP A 65 2.59 -15.02 7.00
C ASP A 65 1.13 -14.85 7.43
N ALA A 66 0.59 -15.86 8.12
CA ALA A 66 -0.80 -15.88 8.55
C ALA A 66 -1.12 -14.77 9.59
N GLU A 67 -0.18 -14.46 10.50
CA GLU A 67 -0.38 -13.42 11.50
C GLU A 67 -0.49 -12.04 10.85
N VAL A 68 0.37 -11.77 9.86
CA VAL A 68 0.32 -10.53 9.09
C VAL A 68 -0.97 -10.45 8.27
N TRP A 69 -1.39 -11.56 7.65
CA TRP A 69 -2.63 -11.64 6.90
C TRP A 69 -3.85 -11.34 7.77
N ASP A 70 -3.94 -11.97 8.93
CA ASP A 70 -5.04 -11.77 9.88
C ASP A 70 -5.04 -10.34 10.42
N TYR A 71 -3.87 -9.78 10.69
CA TYR A 71 -3.74 -8.41 11.17
C TYR A 71 -4.29 -7.40 10.14
N VAL A 72 -3.91 -7.49 8.87
CA VAL A 72 -4.40 -6.54 7.86
C VAL A 72 -5.88 -6.71 7.58
N ASN A 73 -6.40 -7.94 7.59
CA ASN A 73 -7.83 -8.22 7.42
C ASN A 73 -8.69 -7.80 8.63
N SER A 74 -8.07 -7.50 9.77
CA SER A 74 -8.80 -6.91 10.91
C SER A 74 -9.26 -5.46 10.65
N PHE A 75 -8.70 -4.80 9.64
CA PHE A 75 -9.05 -3.43 9.26
C PHE A 75 -10.02 -3.38 8.08
N GLU A 76 -9.78 -4.21 7.07
CA GLU A 76 -10.61 -4.25 5.86
C GLU A 76 -10.43 -5.59 5.14
N THR A 77 -11.46 -6.01 4.41
CA THR A 77 -11.40 -7.24 3.62
C THR A 77 -10.60 -7.02 2.35
N PHE A 78 -9.51 -7.76 2.19
CA PHE A 78 -8.70 -7.73 0.98
C PHE A 78 -9.35 -8.54 -0.14
N LEU A 79 -9.52 -7.91 -1.29
CA LEU A 79 -10.05 -8.57 -2.47
C LEU A 79 -8.94 -9.26 -3.26
N PRO A 80 -9.17 -10.47 -3.80
CA PRO A 80 -8.20 -11.14 -4.64
C PRO A 80 -7.96 -10.33 -5.93
N PHE A 81 -6.72 -9.93 -6.16
CA PHE A 81 -6.35 -9.16 -7.33
C PHE A 81 -5.19 -9.80 -8.08
N LYS A 82 -5.35 -10.04 -9.37
CA LYS A 82 -4.31 -10.56 -10.26
C LYS A 82 -3.78 -9.44 -11.15
N ASN A 83 -2.62 -8.90 -10.80
CA ASN A 83 -1.95 -7.89 -11.61
C ASN A 83 -1.36 -8.50 -12.87
N ARG A 84 -1.78 -8.03 -14.05
CA ARG A 84 -1.26 -8.45 -15.35
C ARG A 84 -0.54 -7.29 -15.99
N VAL A 85 0.77 -7.23 -15.76
CA VAL A 85 1.61 -6.19 -16.33
C VAL A 85 1.87 -6.46 -17.80
N LYS A 86 1.78 -5.43 -18.62
CA LYS A 86 2.12 -5.41 -20.03
C LYS A 86 3.19 -4.36 -20.30
N THR A 87 4.03 -4.60 -21.28
CA THR A 87 4.99 -3.62 -21.77
C THR A 87 4.88 -3.49 -23.27
N THR A 88 5.27 -2.34 -23.79
CA THR A 88 5.32 -2.07 -25.23
C THR A 88 6.77 -1.93 -25.64
N SER A 89 7.17 -2.62 -26.69
CA SER A 89 8.50 -2.47 -27.31
C SER A 89 8.36 -2.61 -28.81
N GLN A 90 8.97 -1.71 -29.57
CA GLN A 90 8.96 -1.71 -31.04
C GLN A 90 7.55 -1.88 -31.66
N GLY A 91 6.54 -1.25 -31.04
CA GLY A 91 5.15 -1.32 -31.51
C GLY A 91 4.38 -2.58 -31.15
N ALA A 92 5.00 -3.57 -30.50
CA ALA A 92 4.35 -4.80 -30.02
C ALA A 92 4.13 -4.76 -28.49
N VAL A 93 3.11 -5.50 -28.00
CA VAL A 93 2.74 -5.58 -26.60
C VAL A 93 3.11 -6.95 -26.04
N TYR A 94 3.88 -6.97 -24.97
CA TYR A 94 4.39 -8.17 -24.32
C TYR A 94 3.88 -8.30 -22.88
N SER A 95 3.83 -9.54 -22.41
CA SER A 95 3.54 -9.82 -20.98
C SER A 95 4.79 -9.68 -20.12
N LEU A 96 4.65 -9.09 -18.92
CA LEU A 96 5.68 -9.04 -17.90
C LEU A 96 5.19 -9.73 -16.61
N PRO A 97 6.07 -10.44 -15.89
CA PRO A 97 7.44 -10.81 -16.28
C PRO A 97 7.49 -11.67 -17.53
N ILE A 98 8.68 -11.80 -18.13
CA ILE A 98 8.89 -12.63 -19.32
C ILE A 98 8.40 -14.05 -19.06
N ASN A 99 7.58 -14.57 -19.96
CA ASN A 99 6.99 -15.89 -19.90
C ASN A 99 6.87 -16.49 -21.32
N LEU A 100 6.31 -17.69 -21.45
CA LEU A 100 6.20 -18.36 -22.76
C LEU A 100 5.42 -17.52 -23.79
N HIS A 101 4.46 -16.71 -23.40
CA HIS A 101 3.75 -15.79 -24.31
C HIS A 101 4.58 -14.57 -24.73
N THR A 102 5.70 -14.34 -24.07
CA THR A 102 6.63 -13.24 -24.41
C THR A 102 7.69 -13.72 -25.40
N ILE A 103 7.99 -15.03 -25.40
CA ILE A 103 9.08 -15.64 -26.18
C ILE A 103 8.57 -16.17 -27.53
N ASN A 104 7.30 -16.54 -27.64
CA ASN A 104 6.64 -16.96 -28.86
C ASN A 104 5.98 -15.76 -29.54
#